data_e43cc68a8f8a83e9e6a54d007a12cd08
#
_entry.id   e43cc68a8f8a83e9e6a54d007a12cd08
#
_cell.length_a   1.000
_cell.length_b   1.000
_cell.length_c   1.000
_cell.angle_alpha   90.00
_cell.angle_beta   90.00
_cell.angle_gamma   90.00
#
_symmetry.space_group_name_H-M   'P 1'
#
loop_
_entity.id
_entity.type
_entity.pdbx_description
1 polymer ?
#
loop_
_entity_poly.entity_id
_entity_poly.type
_entity_poly.pdbx_seq_one_letter_code
_entity_poly.pdbx_strand_id
1 'polypeptide(L)'
;ALEILELTPEAIPQNIGGEAVLRNGKLTGVFLEAKAIYYLSKVLSVYKDDEEQALKNYMSYLNQMGVTAVGDVALTGESPDDIVYPELYAKVEEDATVRVSFFPAMREVVEQNRELYKKYRSKMLQMGGVKQFYDGVTSSHTAYLKEPYPMPFFEGDVGGPLLTEEKMERLTLLANKEGWPMRIHTVGDKAIALTLQNFKKAQEETPFDAPYKFNTIEHLEVMDPIDLPLTAQDTLIVSVQPSHLLVGYETLDEEVGAERARHMFPFKSFIKEGATLGFGTDTPVVLDVTPFESMFNAVARQTKEQLPEPCLMPEQRISIVEALKAHTSGAAKALSRLDIGTLEVGNLADFVVLDRNIVVGHPQDLLKVEVVATYV
;
A
#
# COMPACT_ATOMS: atom_id res chain seq x y z
N ALA A 1 -9.89 19.93 15.75
CA ALA A 1 -10.69 19.19 14.73
C ALA A 1 -12.17 19.17 15.13
N LEU A 2 -12.55 18.71 16.34
CA LEU A 2 -13.97 18.64 16.78
C LEU A 2 -14.69 19.99 16.67
N GLU A 3 -14.04 21.07 17.08
CA GLU A 3 -14.59 22.43 17.01
C GLU A 3 -14.71 22.94 15.55
N ILE A 4 -13.69 22.68 14.73
CA ILE A 4 -13.69 23.08 13.31
C ILE A 4 -14.81 22.40 12.52
N LEU A 5 -15.10 21.15 12.85
CA LEU A 5 -16.11 20.32 12.17
C LEU A 5 -17.48 20.37 12.90
N GLU A 6 -17.58 21.11 14.00
CA GLU A 6 -18.79 21.19 14.84
C GLU A 6 -19.40 19.82 15.19
N LEU A 7 -18.52 18.83 15.49
CA LEU A 7 -18.91 17.44 15.69
C LEU A 7 -19.57 17.20 17.04
N THR A 8 -20.73 16.55 16.99
CA THR A 8 -21.41 15.98 18.16
C THR A 8 -21.52 14.47 18.04
N PRO A 9 -21.73 13.73 19.14
CA PRO A 9 -21.91 12.26 19.06
C PRO A 9 -23.00 11.81 18.09
N GLU A 10 -24.09 12.58 17.98
CA GLU A 10 -25.24 12.28 17.13
C GLU A 10 -24.94 12.51 15.63
N ALA A 11 -23.95 13.36 15.34
CA ALA A 11 -23.53 13.66 13.97
C ALA A 11 -22.57 12.60 13.36
N ILE A 12 -22.16 11.62 14.17
CA ILE A 12 -21.22 10.58 13.69
C ILE A 12 -21.93 9.61 12.74
N PRO A 13 -21.48 9.49 11.46
CA PRO A 13 -22.06 8.54 10.52
C PRO A 13 -21.92 7.10 11.00
N GLN A 14 -23.00 6.33 10.96
CA GLN A 14 -23.00 4.91 11.34
C GLN A 14 -22.59 4.00 10.20
N ASN A 15 -22.64 4.49 8.98
CA ASN A 15 -22.32 3.76 7.74
C ASN A 15 -20.83 3.83 7.35
N ILE A 16 -19.99 4.49 8.14
CA ILE A 16 -18.53 4.54 7.96
C ILE A 16 -17.90 3.63 9.01
N GLY A 17 -17.02 2.73 8.58
CA GLY A 17 -16.30 1.81 9.43
C GLY A 17 -15.41 2.49 10.49
N GLY A 18 -14.98 1.73 11.48
CA GLY A 18 -14.18 2.26 12.59
C GLY A 18 -15.02 2.87 13.70
N GLU A 19 -14.36 3.45 14.70
CA GLU A 19 -14.96 3.92 15.94
C GLU A 19 -14.70 5.41 16.19
N ALA A 20 -15.68 6.12 16.74
CA ALA A 20 -15.50 7.42 17.37
C ALA A 20 -15.59 7.22 18.90
N VAL A 21 -14.46 7.36 19.57
CA VAL A 21 -14.36 7.02 20.99
C VAL A 21 -15.09 8.03 21.87
N LEU A 22 -16.06 7.55 22.64
CA LEU A 22 -16.83 8.34 23.59
C LEU A 22 -16.38 8.09 25.03
N ARG A 23 -16.34 9.16 25.85
CA ARG A 23 -16.19 9.05 27.29
C ARG A 23 -17.30 9.87 27.97
N ASN A 24 -18.11 9.18 28.77
CA ASN A 24 -19.29 9.78 29.41
C ASN A 24 -20.24 10.48 28.41
N GLY A 25 -20.48 9.86 27.25
CA GLY A 25 -21.34 10.38 26.18
C GLY A 25 -20.76 11.56 25.39
N LYS A 26 -19.49 11.92 25.57
CA LYS A 26 -18.81 12.99 24.84
C LYS A 26 -17.70 12.43 23.95
N LEU A 27 -17.54 13.01 22.77
CA LEU A 27 -16.41 12.69 21.88
C LEU A 27 -15.08 13.02 22.57
N THR A 28 -14.15 12.08 22.55
CA THR A 28 -12.80 12.27 23.10
C THR A 28 -11.84 12.94 22.10
N GLY A 29 -12.19 12.98 20.83
CA GLY A 29 -11.29 13.38 19.73
C GLY A 29 -10.47 12.22 19.17
N VAL A 30 -10.60 11.03 19.73
CA VAL A 30 -9.99 9.80 19.17
C VAL A 30 -10.97 9.17 18.20
N PHE A 31 -10.51 8.95 16.97
CA PHE A 31 -11.20 8.24 15.92
C PHE A 31 -10.31 7.11 15.46
N LEU A 32 -10.89 5.95 15.16
CA LEU A 32 -10.18 4.75 14.72
C LEU A 32 -10.61 4.39 13.29
N GLU A 33 -9.67 3.80 12.54
CA GLU A 33 -9.87 3.25 11.21
C GLU A 33 -10.48 4.24 10.21
N ALA A 34 -11.42 3.80 9.38
CA ALA A 34 -12.04 4.60 8.33
C ALA A 34 -12.66 5.91 8.84
N LYS A 35 -13.17 5.95 10.09
CA LYS A 35 -13.65 7.20 10.69
C LYS A 35 -12.54 8.22 10.93
N ALA A 36 -11.34 7.79 11.31
CA ALA A 36 -10.21 8.69 11.47
C ALA A 36 -9.87 9.37 10.14
N ILE A 37 -9.76 8.59 9.07
CA ILE A 37 -9.45 9.07 7.71
C ILE A 37 -10.56 10.00 7.19
N TYR A 38 -11.83 9.61 7.35
CA TYR A 38 -12.97 10.42 6.94
C TYR A 38 -12.96 11.82 7.57
N TYR A 39 -12.74 11.92 8.89
CA TYR A 39 -12.68 13.22 9.56
C TYR A 39 -11.41 13.99 9.27
N LEU A 40 -10.27 13.32 9.08
CA LEU A 40 -9.05 13.96 8.62
C LEU A 40 -9.26 14.63 7.26
N SER A 41 -9.87 13.94 6.30
CA SER A 41 -10.17 14.51 4.98
C SER A 41 -11.08 15.73 5.06
N LYS A 42 -12.09 15.71 5.95
CA LYS A 42 -12.97 16.86 6.18
C LYS A 42 -12.23 18.07 6.79
N VAL A 43 -11.30 17.84 7.71
CA VAL A 43 -10.46 18.91 8.26
C VAL A 43 -9.55 19.50 7.18
N LEU A 44 -8.90 18.65 6.40
CA LEU A 44 -8.00 19.08 5.33
C LEU A 44 -8.75 19.85 4.23
N SER A 45 -10.02 19.52 3.97
CA SER A 45 -10.83 20.21 2.96
C SER A 45 -11.10 21.69 3.28
N VAL A 46 -10.85 22.13 4.50
CA VAL A 46 -10.94 23.56 4.89
C VAL A 46 -9.76 24.39 4.36
N TYR A 47 -8.66 23.74 4.00
CA TYR A 47 -7.39 24.38 3.58
C TYR A 47 -7.14 24.25 2.08
N LYS A 48 -8.15 24.52 1.24
CA LYS A 48 -8.09 24.26 -0.22
C LYS A 48 -7.30 25.28 -1.06
N ASP A 49 -6.90 26.41 -0.51
CA ASP A 49 -6.45 27.53 -1.32
C ASP A 49 -5.07 27.34 -1.99
N ASP A 50 -4.27 26.34 -1.56
CA ASP A 50 -2.90 26.10 -2.05
C ASP A 50 -2.63 24.66 -2.51
N GLU A 51 -3.67 23.85 -2.82
CA GLU A 51 -3.53 22.41 -3.14
C GLU A 51 -2.58 22.17 -4.33
N GLU A 52 -2.68 22.98 -5.40
CA GLU A 52 -1.82 22.82 -6.59
C GLU A 52 -0.34 23.09 -6.26
N GLN A 53 -0.07 24.15 -5.49
CA GLN A 53 1.31 24.45 -5.08
C GLN A 53 1.83 23.43 -4.08
N ALA A 54 1.01 22.96 -3.16
CA ALA A 54 1.36 21.91 -2.22
C ALA A 54 1.73 20.60 -2.95
N LEU A 55 0.94 20.21 -3.96
CA LEU A 55 1.23 19.03 -4.78
C LEU A 55 2.55 19.20 -5.58
N LYS A 56 2.81 20.35 -6.20
CA LYS A 56 4.08 20.63 -6.89
C LYS A 56 5.28 20.57 -5.93
N ASN A 57 5.13 21.13 -4.72
CA ASN A 57 6.16 21.05 -3.69
C ASN A 57 6.42 19.61 -3.25
N TYR A 58 5.35 18.80 -3.11
CA TYR A 58 5.48 17.39 -2.77
C TYR A 58 6.16 16.58 -3.88
N MET A 59 5.83 16.81 -5.16
CA MET A 59 6.53 16.20 -6.29
C MET A 59 8.03 16.55 -6.28
N SER A 60 8.36 17.82 -6.00
CA SER A 60 9.76 18.24 -5.85
C SER A 60 10.47 17.53 -4.70
N TYR A 61 9.80 17.37 -3.57
CA TYR A 61 10.31 16.58 -2.43
C TYR A 61 10.55 15.11 -2.81
N LEU A 62 9.62 14.48 -3.53
CA LEU A 62 9.76 13.10 -4.04
C LEU A 62 10.97 12.97 -4.98
N ASN A 63 11.18 13.94 -5.89
CA ASN A 63 12.34 13.93 -6.79
C ASN A 63 13.69 14.03 -6.04
N GLN A 64 13.74 14.76 -4.91
CA GLN A 64 14.94 14.82 -4.05
C GLN A 64 15.28 13.45 -3.47
N MET A 65 14.30 12.57 -3.32
CA MET A 65 14.50 11.20 -2.87
C MET A 65 14.68 10.19 -4.02
N GLY A 66 14.73 10.66 -5.28
CA GLY A 66 14.87 9.81 -6.46
C GLY A 66 13.56 9.12 -6.90
N VAL A 67 12.41 9.59 -6.44
CA VAL A 67 11.12 9.03 -6.86
C VAL A 67 10.69 9.67 -8.17
N THR A 68 10.41 8.85 -9.18
CA THR A 68 9.94 9.26 -10.53
C THR A 68 8.48 8.95 -10.78
N ALA A 69 7.92 7.98 -10.05
CA ALA A 69 6.52 7.56 -10.17
C ALA A 69 5.94 7.11 -8.84
N VAL A 70 4.65 7.37 -8.65
CA VAL A 70 3.90 6.96 -7.45
C VAL A 70 2.57 6.32 -7.79
N GLY A 71 2.08 5.48 -6.88
CA GLY A 71 0.71 5.01 -6.85
C GLY A 71 -0.07 5.74 -5.77
N ASP A 72 -1.13 6.45 -6.16
CA ASP A 72 -2.06 7.04 -5.23
C ASP A 72 -3.29 6.16 -5.11
N VAL A 73 -3.57 5.68 -3.89
CA VAL A 73 -4.60 4.67 -3.64
C VAL A 73 -5.71 5.21 -2.76
N ALA A 74 -6.95 4.79 -3.03
CA ALA A 74 -8.09 5.07 -2.17
C ALA A 74 -7.81 4.62 -0.72
N LEU A 75 -8.24 5.42 0.26
CA LEU A 75 -7.91 5.22 1.68
C LEU A 75 -8.96 4.46 2.48
N THR A 76 -10.22 4.43 2.04
CA THR A 76 -11.28 3.76 2.80
C THR A 76 -12.04 2.70 2.01
N GLY A 77 -12.08 2.80 0.71
CA GLY A 77 -12.89 1.95 -0.16
C GLY A 77 -14.40 2.14 -0.04
N GLU A 78 -14.89 2.93 0.93
CA GLU A 78 -16.31 3.06 1.28
C GLU A 78 -16.97 4.34 0.80
N SER A 79 -16.23 5.46 0.78
CA SER A 79 -16.79 6.78 0.43
C SER A 79 -16.61 7.12 -1.04
N PRO A 80 -17.60 7.77 -1.69
CA PRO A 80 -17.39 8.41 -2.98
C PRO A 80 -16.34 9.53 -2.95
N ASP A 81 -16.13 10.14 -1.78
CA ASP A 81 -15.13 11.17 -1.54
C ASP A 81 -13.80 10.57 -1.03
N ASP A 82 -13.50 9.36 -1.41
CA ASP A 82 -12.22 8.71 -1.11
C ASP A 82 -11.05 9.54 -1.68
N ILE A 83 -9.99 9.71 -0.91
CA ILE A 83 -8.95 10.74 -1.08
C ILE A 83 -8.06 10.45 -2.31
N VAL A 84 -8.66 10.30 -3.47
CA VAL A 84 -7.99 10.26 -4.77
C VAL A 84 -8.54 11.40 -5.62
N TYR A 85 -7.69 12.37 -5.94
CA TYR A 85 -8.09 13.61 -6.61
C TYR A 85 -7.49 13.72 -8.02
N PRO A 86 -7.93 12.92 -9.00
CA PRO A 86 -7.37 12.93 -10.35
C PRO A 86 -7.50 14.29 -11.06
N GLU A 87 -8.50 15.10 -10.68
CA GLU A 87 -8.68 16.46 -11.19
C GLU A 87 -7.56 17.40 -10.74
N LEU A 88 -7.05 17.25 -9.52
CA LEU A 88 -5.91 18.04 -9.00
C LEU A 88 -4.64 17.65 -9.74
N TYR A 89 -4.40 16.35 -9.96
CA TYR A 89 -3.25 15.89 -10.76
C TYR A 89 -3.30 16.43 -12.19
N ALA A 90 -4.47 16.43 -12.82
CA ALA A 90 -4.65 16.93 -14.18
C ALA A 90 -4.39 18.45 -14.29
N LYS A 91 -4.70 19.24 -13.26
CA LYS A 91 -4.41 20.68 -13.25
C LYS A 91 -2.92 20.98 -13.23
N VAL A 92 -2.10 20.14 -12.62
CA VAL A 92 -0.65 20.34 -12.53
C VAL A 92 0.14 19.49 -13.52
N GLU A 93 -0.52 18.75 -14.40
CA GLU A 93 0.10 17.73 -15.26
C GLU A 93 1.21 18.29 -16.15
N GLU A 94 1.05 19.50 -16.70
CA GLU A 94 2.07 20.15 -17.55
C GLU A 94 3.37 20.47 -16.78
N ASP A 95 3.28 20.71 -15.47
CA ASP A 95 4.40 21.00 -14.59
C ASP A 95 4.83 19.77 -13.75
N ALA A 96 4.16 18.63 -13.94
CA ALA A 96 4.40 17.45 -13.12
C ALA A 96 5.79 16.87 -13.35
N THR A 97 6.49 16.60 -12.27
CA THR A 97 7.83 15.98 -12.25
C THR A 97 7.83 14.57 -11.65
N VAL A 98 6.64 14.04 -11.34
CA VAL A 98 6.42 12.67 -10.88
C VAL A 98 5.21 12.10 -11.60
N ARG A 99 5.32 10.88 -12.13
CA ARG A 99 4.20 10.20 -12.76
C ARG A 99 3.25 9.65 -11.71
N VAL A 100 1.96 9.83 -11.92
CA VAL A 100 0.92 9.36 -10.99
C VAL A 100 0.09 8.27 -11.65
N SER A 101 0.04 7.10 -11.03
CA SER A 101 -0.97 6.07 -11.28
C SER A 101 -1.94 6.05 -10.10
N PHE A 102 -3.18 6.46 -10.29
CA PHE A 102 -4.16 6.48 -9.21
C PHE A 102 -5.09 5.27 -9.25
N PHE A 103 -5.59 4.88 -8.08
CA PHE A 103 -6.40 3.67 -7.87
C PHE A 103 -7.64 4.03 -7.02
N PRO A 104 -8.76 4.44 -7.65
CA PRO A 104 -9.98 4.75 -6.93
C PRO A 104 -10.61 3.49 -6.34
N ALA A 105 -11.52 3.66 -5.39
CA ALA A 105 -12.20 2.54 -4.75
C ALA A 105 -12.97 1.69 -5.75
N MET A 106 -12.84 0.36 -5.63
CA MET A 106 -13.66 -0.59 -6.39
C MET A 106 -15.05 -0.73 -5.76
N ARG A 107 -16.09 -0.52 -6.55
CA ARG A 107 -17.50 -0.64 -6.13
C ARG A 107 -18.29 -1.44 -7.15
N GLU A 108 -19.50 -1.86 -6.76
CA GLU A 108 -20.43 -2.55 -7.67
C GLU A 108 -20.93 -1.63 -8.80
N VAL A 109 -21.02 -0.31 -8.52
CA VAL A 109 -21.35 0.72 -9.54
C VAL A 109 -20.05 1.16 -10.20
N VAL A 110 -19.86 0.78 -11.45
CA VAL A 110 -18.56 0.91 -12.16
C VAL A 110 -18.48 2.09 -13.13
N GLU A 111 -19.59 2.80 -13.36
CA GLU A 111 -19.69 3.87 -14.38
C GLU A 111 -18.67 4.98 -14.15
N GLN A 112 -18.52 5.45 -12.92
CA GLN A 112 -17.56 6.49 -12.57
C GLN A 112 -16.11 6.04 -12.89
N ASN A 113 -15.75 4.81 -12.49
CA ASN A 113 -14.42 4.27 -12.76
C ASN A 113 -14.17 4.07 -14.26
N ARG A 114 -15.21 3.72 -15.06
CA ARG A 114 -15.09 3.67 -16.52
C ARG A 114 -14.79 5.03 -17.12
N GLU A 115 -15.42 6.09 -16.62
CA GLU A 115 -15.15 7.46 -17.07
C GLU A 115 -13.75 7.90 -16.71
N LEU A 116 -13.29 7.66 -15.46
CA LEU A 116 -11.93 7.95 -15.01
C LEU A 116 -10.91 7.19 -15.86
N TYR A 117 -11.12 5.89 -16.10
CA TYR A 117 -10.21 5.06 -16.89
C TYR A 117 -10.09 5.53 -18.35
N LYS A 118 -11.18 6.06 -18.95
CA LYS A 118 -11.14 6.64 -20.30
C LYS A 118 -10.45 7.99 -20.33
N LYS A 119 -10.71 8.84 -19.33
CA LYS A 119 -10.25 10.23 -19.26
C LYS A 119 -8.77 10.35 -19.00
N TYR A 120 -8.22 9.55 -18.06
CA TYR A 120 -6.84 9.69 -17.59
C TYR A 120 -5.96 8.55 -18.13
N ARG A 121 -5.23 8.84 -19.21
CA ARG A 121 -4.38 7.85 -19.92
C ARG A 121 -3.11 8.48 -20.50
N SER A 122 -2.60 9.52 -19.89
CA SER A 122 -1.36 10.15 -20.31
C SER A 122 -0.14 9.40 -19.78
N LYS A 123 1.06 9.82 -20.22
CA LYS A 123 2.32 9.30 -19.68
C LYS A 123 2.57 9.78 -18.24
N MET A 124 1.99 10.92 -17.84
CA MET A 124 2.17 11.50 -16.51
C MET A 124 1.06 11.09 -15.55
N LEU A 125 -0.18 10.96 -16.04
CA LEU A 125 -1.36 10.67 -15.21
C LEU A 125 -2.21 9.58 -15.83
N GLN A 126 -2.44 8.49 -15.08
CA GLN A 126 -3.35 7.43 -15.51
C GLN A 126 -4.08 6.79 -14.33
N MET A 127 -5.25 6.21 -14.61
CA MET A 127 -5.87 5.25 -13.71
C MET A 127 -5.18 3.90 -13.88
N GLY A 128 -4.42 3.46 -12.87
CA GLY A 128 -3.66 2.21 -12.89
C GLY A 128 -4.52 0.97 -12.65
N GLY A 129 -5.66 1.14 -12.01
CA GLY A 129 -6.57 0.08 -11.59
C GLY A 129 -7.51 0.59 -10.50
N VAL A 130 -7.92 -0.29 -9.59
CA VAL A 130 -8.84 0.02 -8.49
C VAL A 130 -8.31 -0.52 -7.16
N LYS A 131 -8.79 0.05 -6.03
CA LYS A 131 -8.37 -0.31 -4.67
C LYS A 131 -9.55 -0.83 -3.85
N GLN A 132 -9.28 -1.80 -2.96
CA GLN A 132 -10.19 -2.20 -1.90
C GLN A 132 -9.42 -2.65 -0.65
N PHE A 133 -10.13 -2.79 0.46
CA PHE A 133 -9.61 -3.23 1.75
C PHE A 133 -10.31 -4.51 2.17
N TYR A 134 -9.54 -5.55 2.46
CA TYR A 134 -10.11 -6.80 2.99
C TYR A 134 -10.29 -6.70 4.49
N ASP A 135 -9.28 -6.22 5.21
CA ASP A 135 -9.23 -6.09 6.67
C ASP A 135 -8.54 -4.79 7.11
N GLY A 136 -8.24 -4.67 8.37
CA GLY A 136 -7.50 -3.55 8.96
C GLY A 136 -6.08 -3.96 9.38
N VAL A 137 -5.66 -3.61 10.62
CA VAL A 137 -4.29 -3.79 11.13
C VAL A 137 -4.26 -4.57 12.45
N THR A 138 -3.10 -5.16 12.78
CA THR A 138 -2.92 -6.01 13.97
C THR A 138 -3.09 -5.23 15.27
N SER A 139 -2.53 -4.03 15.36
CA SER A 139 -2.52 -3.22 16.59
C SER A 139 -3.91 -2.77 17.07
N SER A 140 -4.91 -2.75 16.20
CA SER A 140 -6.31 -2.45 16.54
C SER A 140 -7.21 -3.69 16.56
N HIS A 141 -6.67 -4.89 16.41
CA HIS A 141 -7.40 -6.16 16.28
C HIS A 141 -8.42 -6.17 15.12
N THR A 142 -8.11 -5.46 14.05
CA THR A 142 -8.94 -5.42 12.84
C THR A 142 -8.36 -6.22 11.68
N ALA A 143 -7.11 -6.68 11.77
CA ALA A 143 -6.56 -7.67 10.84
C ALA A 143 -7.30 -9.01 10.99
N TYR A 144 -7.73 -9.60 9.86
CA TYR A 144 -8.54 -10.81 9.85
C TYR A 144 -7.66 -12.07 9.93
N LEU A 145 -7.66 -12.72 11.09
CA LEU A 145 -6.81 -13.85 11.39
C LEU A 145 -7.57 -15.20 11.27
N LYS A 146 -6.83 -16.28 11.00
CA LYS A 146 -7.34 -17.66 11.01
C LYS A 146 -7.67 -18.15 12.42
N GLU A 147 -6.84 -17.74 13.39
CA GLU A 147 -6.96 -18.10 14.81
C GLU A 147 -7.00 -16.82 15.66
N PRO A 148 -7.61 -16.87 16.87
CA PRO A 148 -7.74 -15.70 17.73
C PRO A 148 -6.42 -14.98 18.05
N TYR A 149 -6.52 -13.69 18.32
CA TYR A 149 -5.43 -12.90 18.89
C TYR A 149 -4.99 -13.48 20.25
N PRO A 150 -3.68 -13.37 20.62
CA PRO A 150 -3.20 -13.91 21.90
C PRO A 150 -3.75 -13.16 23.11
N MET A 151 -4.08 -11.89 22.97
CA MET A 151 -4.74 -11.06 23.99
C MET A 151 -6.07 -10.52 23.44
N PRO A 152 -7.09 -11.40 23.30
CA PRO A 152 -8.32 -11.03 22.62
C PRO A 152 -9.15 -10.02 23.42
N PHE A 153 -9.82 -9.08 22.75
CA PHE A 153 -10.75 -8.15 23.37
C PHE A 153 -12.07 -8.83 23.80
N PHE A 154 -12.42 -9.94 23.14
CA PHE A 154 -13.58 -10.79 23.44
C PHE A 154 -13.28 -12.23 23.03
N GLU A 155 -14.08 -13.19 23.52
CA GLU A 155 -13.91 -14.60 23.19
C GLU A 155 -14.01 -14.86 21.67
N GLY A 156 -12.97 -15.46 21.09
CA GLY A 156 -12.92 -15.75 19.64
C GLY A 156 -12.56 -14.55 18.77
N ASP A 157 -11.94 -13.51 19.33
CA ASP A 157 -11.47 -12.33 18.59
C ASP A 157 -10.43 -12.71 17.53
N VAL A 158 -10.85 -12.74 16.29
CA VAL A 158 -10.03 -12.98 15.09
C VAL A 158 -9.93 -11.73 14.21
N GLY A 159 -10.35 -10.56 14.70
CA GLY A 159 -10.61 -9.41 13.85
C GLY A 159 -11.76 -9.67 12.88
N GLY A 160 -11.64 -9.19 11.65
CA GLY A 160 -12.69 -9.45 10.66
C GLY A 160 -12.50 -8.73 9.34
N PRO A 161 -13.26 -9.15 8.32
CA PRO A 161 -13.22 -8.48 7.03
C PRO A 161 -14.05 -7.19 7.06
N LEU A 162 -13.60 -6.16 6.34
CA LEU A 162 -14.37 -4.91 6.15
C LEU A 162 -15.56 -5.09 5.21
N LEU A 163 -15.44 -6.01 4.26
CA LEU A 163 -16.51 -6.45 3.37
C LEU A 163 -16.70 -7.95 3.53
N THR A 164 -17.93 -8.46 3.31
CA THR A 164 -18.14 -9.91 3.36
C THR A 164 -17.28 -10.62 2.30
N GLU A 165 -16.90 -11.87 2.57
CA GLU A 165 -16.08 -12.68 1.68
C GLU A 165 -16.69 -12.75 0.27
N GLU A 166 -18.01 -12.94 0.17
CA GLU A 166 -18.73 -13.01 -1.10
C GLU A 166 -18.73 -11.67 -1.84
N LYS A 167 -18.81 -10.54 -1.12
CA LYS A 167 -18.75 -9.21 -1.75
C LYS A 167 -17.36 -8.94 -2.29
N MET A 168 -16.31 -9.28 -1.55
CA MET A 168 -14.93 -9.10 -2.01
C MET A 168 -14.63 -9.95 -3.25
N GLU A 169 -15.08 -11.21 -3.26
CA GLU A 169 -14.96 -12.08 -4.42
C GLU A 169 -15.67 -11.47 -5.65
N ARG A 170 -16.93 -11.03 -5.49
CA ARG A 170 -17.67 -10.39 -6.61
C ARG A 170 -16.98 -9.14 -7.13
N LEU A 171 -16.44 -8.29 -6.26
CA LEU A 171 -15.71 -7.08 -6.67
C LEU A 171 -14.43 -7.42 -7.41
N THR A 172 -13.71 -8.46 -6.98
CA THR A 172 -12.49 -8.93 -7.65
C THR A 172 -12.77 -9.46 -9.05
N LEU A 173 -13.79 -10.30 -9.20
CA LEU A 173 -14.25 -10.80 -10.49
C LEU A 173 -14.71 -9.67 -11.42
N LEU A 174 -15.45 -8.70 -10.87
CA LEU A 174 -15.93 -7.55 -11.62
C LEU A 174 -14.79 -6.65 -12.09
N ALA A 175 -13.79 -6.38 -11.26
CA ALA A 175 -12.60 -5.61 -11.62
C ALA A 175 -11.83 -6.28 -12.77
N ASN A 176 -11.56 -7.58 -12.68
CA ASN A 176 -10.93 -8.32 -13.77
C ASN A 176 -11.75 -8.27 -15.07
N LYS A 177 -13.07 -8.44 -14.98
CA LYS A 177 -13.99 -8.34 -16.13
C LYS A 177 -13.95 -6.97 -16.80
N GLU A 178 -13.85 -5.88 -16.03
CA GLU A 178 -13.65 -4.51 -16.55
C GLU A 178 -12.23 -4.29 -17.10
N GLY A 179 -11.32 -5.25 -16.87
CA GLY A 179 -9.93 -5.14 -17.26
C GLY A 179 -9.11 -4.22 -16.36
N TRP A 180 -9.54 -4.00 -15.11
CA TRP A 180 -8.84 -3.18 -14.14
C TRP A 180 -8.08 -4.03 -13.13
N PRO A 181 -6.75 -3.91 -13.05
CA PRO A 181 -5.99 -4.47 -11.95
C PRO A 181 -6.54 -3.99 -10.61
N MET A 182 -6.69 -4.92 -9.66
CA MET A 182 -7.21 -4.59 -8.33
C MET A 182 -6.09 -4.68 -7.31
N ARG A 183 -5.98 -3.66 -6.46
CA ARG A 183 -5.10 -3.63 -5.29
C ARG A 183 -5.93 -3.88 -4.05
N ILE A 184 -5.56 -4.87 -3.24
CA ILE A 184 -6.31 -5.21 -2.02
C ILE A 184 -5.38 -5.12 -0.82
N HIS A 185 -5.74 -4.27 0.17
CA HIS A 185 -5.11 -4.23 1.47
C HIS A 185 -5.41 -5.51 2.24
N THR A 186 -4.38 -6.19 2.74
CA THR A 186 -4.48 -7.43 3.50
C THR A 186 -3.35 -7.53 4.51
N VAL A 187 -3.67 -7.61 5.78
CA VAL A 187 -2.70 -7.72 6.88
C VAL A 187 -2.77 -9.09 7.55
N GLY A 188 -3.97 -9.56 7.89
CA GLY A 188 -4.17 -10.85 8.57
C GLY A 188 -4.04 -12.05 7.64
N ASP A 189 -3.58 -13.18 8.19
CA ASP A 189 -3.33 -14.41 7.45
C ASP A 189 -4.57 -14.99 6.77
N LYS A 190 -5.77 -14.80 7.33
CA LYS A 190 -7.01 -15.20 6.69
C LYS A 190 -7.38 -14.27 5.53
N ALA A 191 -7.24 -12.96 5.69
CA ALA A 191 -7.47 -12.00 4.60
C ALA A 191 -6.51 -12.25 3.43
N ILE A 192 -5.23 -12.52 3.71
CA ILE A 192 -4.22 -12.87 2.72
C ILE A 192 -4.62 -14.12 1.94
N ALA A 193 -4.94 -15.21 2.64
CA ALA A 193 -5.33 -16.48 2.01
C ALA A 193 -6.53 -16.31 1.07
N LEU A 194 -7.58 -15.63 1.52
CA LEU A 194 -8.79 -15.39 0.74
C LEU A 194 -8.54 -14.48 -0.46
N THR A 195 -7.70 -13.46 -0.31
CA THR A 195 -7.33 -12.56 -1.43
C THR A 195 -6.55 -13.31 -2.49
N LEU A 196 -5.57 -14.13 -2.11
CA LEU A 196 -4.79 -14.95 -3.05
C LEU A 196 -5.68 -15.93 -3.83
N GLN A 197 -6.66 -16.52 -3.16
CA GLN A 197 -7.66 -17.40 -3.79
C GLN A 197 -8.58 -16.63 -4.75
N ASN A 198 -9.05 -15.44 -4.33
CA ASN A 198 -9.90 -14.59 -5.17
C ASN A 198 -9.17 -14.14 -6.44
N PHE A 199 -7.90 -13.75 -6.37
CA PHE A 199 -7.11 -13.37 -7.54
C PHE A 199 -6.88 -14.55 -8.47
N LYS A 200 -6.57 -15.73 -7.94
CA LYS A 200 -6.45 -16.95 -8.74
C LYS A 200 -7.77 -17.26 -9.46
N LYS A 201 -8.88 -17.26 -8.74
CA LYS A 201 -10.23 -17.49 -9.30
C LYS A 201 -10.57 -16.45 -10.38
N ALA A 202 -10.29 -15.17 -10.11
CA ALA A 202 -10.56 -14.11 -11.07
C ALA A 202 -9.74 -14.28 -12.36
N GLN A 203 -8.49 -14.72 -12.26
CA GLN A 203 -7.67 -15.01 -13.43
C GLN A 203 -8.15 -16.25 -14.22
N GLU A 204 -8.74 -17.24 -13.54
CA GLU A 204 -9.31 -18.43 -14.18
C GLU A 204 -10.66 -18.12 -14.88
N GLU A 205 -11.55 -17.34 -14.24
CA GLU A 205 -12.90 -17.07 -14.73
C GLU A 205 -12.99 -15.85 -15.66
N THR A 206 -12.21 -14.82 -15.38
CA THR A 206 -12.20 -13.54 -16.08
C THR A 206 -10.76 -13.06 -16.31
N PRO A 207 -9.94 -13.78 -17.09
CA PRO A 207 -8.54 -13.42 -17.31
C PRO A 207 -8.42 -12.04 -17.96
N PHE A 208 -7.34 -11.33 -17.66
CA PHE A 208 -7.02 -10.10 -18.36
C PHE A 208 -6.71 -10.37 -19.83
N ASP A 209 -7.22 -9.54 -20.73
CA ASP A 209 -6.95 -9.60 -22.17
C ASP A 209 -5.49 -9.24 -22.52
N ALA A 210 -4.73 -8.74 -21.58
CA ALA A 210 -3.39 -8.24 -21.78
C ALA A 210 -2.40 -8.84 -20.77
N PRO A 211 -1.25 -9.37 -21.22
CA PRO A 211 -0.28 -10.09 -20.39
C PRO A 211 0.50 -9.19 -19.40
N TYR A 212 0.22 -7.88 -19.40
CA TYR A 212 0.91 -6.87 -18.59
C TYR A 212 0.02 -6.24 -17.52
N LYS A 213 -1.12 -6.85 -17.20
CA LYS A 213 -1.98 -6.43 -16.10
C LYS A 213 -1.80 -7.34 -14.90
N PHE A 214 -1.58 -6.75 -13.74
CA PHE A 214 -1.26 -7.47 -12.51
C PHE A 214 -2.16 -7.00 -11.38
N ASN A 215 -2.91 -7.92 -10.79
CA ASN A 215 -3.51 -7.66 -9.49
C ASN A 215 -2.40 -7.48 -8.45
N THR A 216 -2.68 -6.72 -7.41
CA THR A 216 -1.70 -6.41 -6.38
C THR A 216 -2.27 -6.72 -5.02
N ILE A 217 -1.58 -7.54 -4.25
CA ILE A 217 -1.89 -7.75 -2.84
C ILE A 217 -0.96 -6.87 -2.00
N GLU A 218 -1.53 -6.10 -1.09
CA GLU A 218 -0.80 -5.11 -0.29
C GLU A 218 -0.52 -5.62 1.11
N HIS A 219 0.62 -5.27 1.65
CA HIS A 219 1.11 -5.50 3.00
C HIS A 219 1.56 -6.93 3.26
N LEU A 220 0.70 -7.94 3.25
CA LEU A 220 1.00 -9.35 3.54
C LEU A 220 1.85 -9.50 4.80
N GLU A 221 1.42 -8.85 5.90
CA GLU A 221 2.24 -8.77 7.10
C GLU A 221 2.26 -10.07 7.88
N VAL A 222 1.08 -10.60 8.24
CA VAL A 222 0.95 -11.88 8.98
C VAL A 222 0.78 -13.01 7.97
N MET A 223 1.87 -13.64 7.56
CA MET A 223 1.85 -14.68 6.53
C MET A 223 1.80 -16.09 7.12
N ASP A 224 0.76 -16.86 6.80
CA ASP A 224 0.77 -18.28 7.05
C ASP A 224 1.65 -18.99 6.00
N PRO A 225 2.70 -19.74 6.41
CA PRO A 225 3.59 -20.44 5.47
C PRO A 225 2.89 -21.37 4.49
N ILE A 226 1.72 -21.90 4.83
CA ILE A 226 0.96 -22.79 3.94
C ILE A 226 0.45 -22.08 2.69
N ASP A 227 0.24 -20.76 2.75
CA ASP A 227 -0.28 -19.95 1.66
C ASP A 227 0.82 -19.32 0.79
N LEU A 228 2.10 -19.42 1.19
CA LEU A 228 3.25 -18.87 0.43
C LEU A 228 3.24 -19.29 -1.05
N PRO A 229 3.00 -20.57 -1.43
CA PRO A 229 2.99 -20.96 -2.84
C PRO A 229 1.94 -20.22 -3.70
N LEU A 230 0.86 -19.72 -3.09
CA LEU A 230 -0.17 -18.96 -3.79
C LEU A 230 0.29 -17.54 -4.19
N THR A 231 1.41 -17.07 -3.66
CA THR A 231 1.99 -15.77 -4.05
C THR A 231 2.69 -15.80 -5.40
N ALA A 232 3.03 -16.98 -5.91
CA ALA A 232 3.73 -17.19 -7.20
C ALA A 232 2.75 -17.26 -8.38
N GLN A 233 1.83 -16.30 -8.50
CA GLN A 233 0.92 -16.19 -9.64
C GLN A 233 1.50 -15.21 -10.68
N ASP A 234 1.50 -15.58 -11.97
CA ASP A 234 2.06 -14.78 -13.06
C ASP A 234 1.43 -13.38 -13.19
N THR A 235 0.18 -13.23 -12.75
CA THR A 235 -0.59 -11.98 -12.82
C THR A 235 -0.73 -11.27 -11.46
N LEU A 236 0.15 -11.58 -10.51
CA LEU A 236 0.13 -11.04 -9.16
C LEU A 236 1.43 -10.31 -8.82
N ILE A 237 1.30 -9.14 -8.19
CA ILE A 237 2.39 -8.43 -7.52
C ILE A 237 2.16 -8.48 -6.01
N VAL A 238 3.18 -8.88 -5.29
CA VAL A 238 3.25 -8.81 -3.83
C VAL A 238 3.83 -7.45 -3.46
N SER A 239 2.98 -6.53 -3.07
CA SER A 239 3.35 -5.14 -2.75
C SER A 239 3.50 -5.00 -1.24
N VAL A 240 4.71 -4.75 -0.79
CA VAL A 240 5.05 -4.68 0.64
C VAL A 240 5.77 -3.39 0.99
N GLN A 241 5.69 -3.02 2.26
CA GLN A 241 6.27 -1.81 2.80
C GLN A 241 7.33 -2.20 3.86
N PRO A 242 8.61 -2.24 3.50
CA PRO A 242 9.65 -2.73 4.42
C PRO A 242 9.75 -1.99 5.74
N SER A 243 9.38 -0.72 5.77
CA SER A 243 9.35 0.09 7.00
C SER A 243 8.30 -0.36 8.01
N HIS A 244 7.18 -0.98 7.55
CA HIS A 244 6.12 -1.48 8.44
C HIS A 244 6.64 -2.56 9.40
N LEU A 245 7.59 -3.39 8.95
CA LEU A 245 8.26 -4.38 9.80
C LEU A 245 8.80 -3.79 11.11
N LEU A 246 9.16 -2.51 11.10
CA LEU A 246 9.86 -1.84 12.20
C LEU A 246 8.95 -0.90 13.00
N VAL A 247 7.70 -0.79 12.60
CA VAL A 247 6.68 -0.07 13.38
C VAL A 247 6.18 -1.01 14.48
N GLY A 248 6.45 -0.67 15.75
CA GLY A 248 6.00 -1.49 16.89
C GLY A 248 6.66 -2.87 16.97
N TYR A 249 7.87 -3.04 16.42
CA TYR A 249 8.58 -4.32 16.40
C TYR A 249 8.79 -4.93 17.79
N GLU A 250 8.80 -4.10 18.83
CA GLU A 250 8.97 -4.52 20.22
C GLU A 250 7.76 -5.30 20.75
N THR A 251 6.58 -5.13 20.15
CA THR A 251 5.31 -5.71 20.62
C THR A 251 4.72 -6.75 19.66
N LEU A 252 5.41 -7.13 18.59
CA LEU A 252 4.89 -8.09 17.60
C LEU A 252 4.44 -9.42 18.22
N ASP A 253 5.23 -9.95 19.16
CA ASP A 253 4.88 -11.20 19.87
C ASP A 253 3.62 -11.06 20.73
N GLU A 254 3.38 -9.89 21.30
CA GLU A 254 2.20 -9.58 22.10
C GLU A 254 0.96 -9.38 21.21
N GLU A 255 1.14 -8.74 20.05
CA GLU A 255 0.05 -8.43 19.11
C GLU A 255 -0.49 -9.68 18.42
N VAL A 256 0.38 -10.52 17.84
CA VAL A 256 -0.05 -11.64 17.00
C VAL A 256 0.33 -13.02 17.53
N GLY A 257 1.10 -13.07 18.60
CA GLY A 257 1.68 -14.29 19.17
C GLY A 257 3.01 -14.69 18.53
N ALA A 258 3.91 -15.23 19.35
CA ALA A 258 5.29 -15.52 18.96
C ALA A 258 5.42 -16.43 17.72
N GLU A 259 4.48 -17.35 17.51
CA GLU A 259 4.51 -18.24 16.35
C GLU A 259 4.21 -17.48 15.05
N ARG A 260 3.16 -16.66 15.03
CA ARG A 260 2.84 -15.82 13.84
C ARG A 260 3.91 -14.77 13.60
N ALA A 261 4.42 -14.12 14.65
CA ALA A 261 5.44 -13.07 14.54
C ALA A 261 6.69 -13.54 13.79
N ARG A 262 7.07 -14.82 13.92
CA ARG A 262 8.21 -15.41 13.18
C ARG A 262 7.99 -15.50 11.67
N HIS A 263 6.74 -15.48 11.24
CA HIS A 263 6.37 -15.60 9.83
C HIS A 263 5.93 -14.26 9.21
N MET A 264 6.06 -13.16 9.98
CA MET A 264 5.70 -11.84 9.47
C MET A 264 6.75 -11.30 8.49
N PHE A 265 6.27 -10.54 7.50
CA PHE A 265 7.10 -9.87 6.48
C PHE A 265 8.13 -10.81 5.82
N PRO A 266 7.72 -11.93 5.20
CA PRO A 266 8.63 -12.99 4.75
C PRO A 266 9.19 -12.70 3.35
N PHE A 267 9.88 -11.57 3.18
CA PHE A 267 10.34 -11.06 1.87
C PHE A 267 11.20 -12.08 1.10
N LYS A 268 12.13 -12.76 1.79
CA LYS A 268 12.96 -13.78 1.14
C LYS A 268 12.17 -15.00 0.73
N SER A 269 11.18 -15.38 1.52
CA SER A 269 10.30 -16.51 1.19
C SER A 269 9.45 -16.22 -0.05
N PHE A 270 8.88 -15.01 -0.20
CA PHE A 270 8.19 -14.61 -1.42
C PHE A 270 9.07 -14.75 -2.67
N ILE A 271 10.31 -14.26 -2.61
CA ILE A 271 11.27 -14.39 -3.72
C ILE A 271 11.59 -15.86 -4.04
N LYS A 272 11.77 -16.70 -3.01
CA LYS A 272 12.04 -18.14 -3.17
C LYS A 272 10.88 -18.88 -3.84
N GLU A 273 9.63 -18.51 -3.52
CA GLU A 273 8.45 -19.06 -4.21
C GLU A 273 8.30 -18.57 -5.65
N GLY A 274 9.02 -17.51 -6.04
CA GLY A 274 8.95 -16.93 -7.38
C GLY A 274 7.99 -15.74 -7.51
N ALA A 275 7.49 -15.22 -6.39
CA ALA A 275 6.64 -14.04 -6.40
C ALA A 275 7.39 -12.79 -6.90
N THR A 276 6.70 -11.92 -7.62
CA THR A 276 7.21 -10.59 -7.97
C THR A 276 6.94 -9.61 -6.85
N LEU A 277 7.99 -9.10 -6.21
CA LEU A 277 7.87 -8.05 -5.18
C LEU A 277 7.78 -6.66 -5.81
N GLY A 278 6.88 -5.82 -5.26
CA GLY A 278 6.88 -4.38 -5.43
C GLY A 278 7.05 -3.72 -4.05
N PHE A 279 7.90 -2.69 -3.96
CA PHE A 279 8.06 -1.92 -2.71
C PHE A 279 7.38 -0.58 -2.80
N GLY A 280 6.74 -0.17 -1.70
CA GLY A 280 6.17 1.14 -1.47
C GLY A 280 6.47 1.62 -0.04
N THR A 281 6.05 2.84 0.29
CA THR A 281 6.24 3.43 1.62
C THR A 281 4.94 3.53 2.41
N ASP A 282 3.81 3.55 1.71
CA ASP A 282 2.48 3.80 2.29
C ASP A 282 2.41 5.17 3.01
N THR A 283 3.19 6.14 2.52
CA THR A 283 3.17 7.52 3.04
C THR A 283 1.80 8.16 2.77
N PRO A 284 1.17 8.84 3.76
CA PRO A 284 1.74 9.29 5.04
C PRO A 284 1.42 8.38 6.24
N VAL A 285 1.04 7.13 6.06
CA VAL A 285 0.75 6.19 7.17
C VAL A 285 2.02 5.97 7.99
N VAL A 286 3.15 5.73 7.32
CA VAL A 286 4.48 5.77 7.92
C VAL A 286 5.23 6.97 7.37
N LEU A 287 5.66 7.86 8.26
CA LEU A 287 6.28 9.14 7.90
C LEU A 287 7.77 9.01 7.64
N ASP A 288 8.30 9.92 6.80
CA ASP A 288 9.73 10.18 6.59
C ASP A 288 10.58 8.99 6.13
N VAL A 289 9.99 8.04 5.40
CA VAL A 289 10.72 6.91 4.85
C VAL A 289 11.15 7.19 3.42
N THR A 290 12.47 7.27 3.19
CA THR A 290 13.02 7.35 1.84
C THR A 290 13.07 5.98 1.17
N PRO A 291 13.10 5.89 -0.19
CA PRO A 291 13.31 4.61 -0.88
C PRO A 291 14.58 3.87 -0.41
N PHE A 292 15.65 4.59 -0.12
CA PHE A 292 16.91 3.99 0.34
C PHE A 292 16.83 3.47 1.77
N GLU A 293 16.12 4.17 2.66
CA GLU A 293 15.81 3.69 4.01
C GLU A 293 14.91 2.45 3.96
N SER A 294 13.87 2.48 3.11
CA SER A 294 13.02 1.31 2.86
C SER A 294 13.82 0.10 2.35
N MET A 295 14.75 0.31 1.39
CA MET A 295 15.67 -0.75 0.97
C MET A 295 16.54 -1.26 2.12
N PHE A 296 17.08 -0.35 2.94
CA PHE A 296 17.86 -0.71 4.12
C PHE A 296 17.04 -1.58 5.10
N ASN A 297 15.79 -1.19 5.38
CA ASN A 297 14.90 -1.96 6.25
C ASN A 297 14.69 -3.39 5.73
N ALA A 298 14.53 -3.60 4.43
CA ALA A 298 14.38 -4.94 3.85
C ALA A 298 15.68 -5.77 3.90
N VAL A 299 16.82 -5.13 3.68
CA VAL A 299 18.14 -5.78 3.60
C VAL A 299 18.74 -6.05 4.98
N ALA A 300 18.66 -5.08 5.90
CA ALA A 300 19.19 -5.18 7.26
C ALA A 300 18.18 -5.76 8.26
N ARG A 301 16.88 -5.55 8.03
CA ARG A 301 15.77 -5.84 8.95
C ARG A 301 15.96 -5.13 10.30
N GLN A 302 16.34 -3.88 10.21
CA GLN A 302 16.64 -2.98 11.31
C GLN A 302 16.22 -1.56 10.94
N THR A 303 15.97 -0.71 11.95
CA THR A 303 15.80 0.74 11.78
C THR A 303 17.11 1.39 11.34
N LYS A 304 17.10 2.65 10.93
CA LYS A 304 18.33 3.42 10.63
C LYS A 304 19.29 3.54 11.80
N GLU A 305 18.77 3.41 13.03
CA GLU A 305 19.56 3.33 14.26
C GLU A 305 20.14 1.92 14.51
N GLN A 306 19.91 0.98 13.60
CA GLN A 306 20.35 -0.41 13.64
C GLN A 306 19.70 -1.21 14.78
N LEU A 307 18.44 -0.94 15.06
CA LEU A 307 17.62 -1.67 16.04
C LEU A 307 16.55 -2.52 15.33
N PRO A 308 16.10 -3.65 15.92
CA PRO A 308 16.69 -4.29 17.11
C PRO A 308 18.01 -4.97 16.82
N GLU A 309 18.71 -5.36 17.89
CA GLU A 309 19.92 -6.19 17.80
C GLU A 309 19.71 -7.44 18.67
N PRO A 310 19.74 -8.68 18.09
CA PRO A 310 19.91 -8.97 16.66
C PRO A 310 18.73 -8.48 15.82
N CYS A 311 18.94 -8.35 14.50
CA CYS A 311 17.87 -7.94 13.59
C CYS A 311 16.70 -8.94 13.58
N LEU A 312 15.50 -8.46 13.14
CA LEU A 312 14.30 -9.28 13.06
C LEU A 312 14.42 -10.33 11.94
N MET A 313 14.12 -11.60 12.27
CA MET A 313 14.05 -12.72 11.32
C MET A 313 15.14 -12.65 10.23
N PRO A 314 16.43 -12.86 10.57
CA PRO A 314 17.59 -12.65 9.68
C PRO A 314 17.54 -13.50 8.42
N GLU A 315 16.82 -14.63 8.43
CA GLU A 315 16.60 -15.52 7.29
C GLU A 315 15.70 -14.90 6.21
N GLN A 316 14.96 -13.85 6.53
CA GLN A 316 14.10 -13.10 5.60
C GLN A 316 14.79 -11.89 4.98
N ARG A 317 16.08 -11.68 5.25
CA ARG A 317 16.90 -10.66 4.57
C ARG A 317 16.94 -10.91 3.06
N ILE A 318 16.86 -9.85 2.30
CA ILE A 318 17.06 -9.86 0.85
C ILE A 318 18.34 -9.09 0.48
N SER A 319 18.82 -9.26 -0.73
CA SER A 319 19.97 -8.50 -1.24
C SER A 319 19.58 -7.09 -1.65
N ILE A 320 20.54 -6.18 -1.74
CA ILE A 320 20.33 -4.81 -2.25
C ILE A 320 19.77 -4.85 -3.69
N VAL A 321 20.22 -5.79 -4.51
CA VAL A 321 19.73 -5.95 -5.89
C VAL A 321 18.26 -6.39 -5.92
N GLU A 322 17.85 -7.31 -5.04
CA GLU A 322 16.45 -7.72 -4.91
C GLU A 322 15.58 -6.54 -4.43
N ALA A 323 16.03 -5.77 -3.45
CA ALA A 323 15.35 -4.58 -2.96
C ALA A 323 15.25 -3.47 -4.04
N LEU A 324 16.32 -3.25 -4.81
CA LEU A 324 16.33 -2.30 -5.92
C LEU A 324 15.33 -2.70 -7.01
N LYS A 325 15.29 -3.99 -7.40
CA LYS A 325 14.29 -4.51 -8.34
C LYS A 325 12.87 -4.30 -7.84
N ALA A 326 12.61 -4.51 -6.54
CA ALA A 326 11.30 -4.30 -5.94
C ALA A 326 10.87 -2.82 -5.98
N HIS A 327 11.80 -1.87 -5.78
CA HIS A 327 11.55 -0.42 -5.88
C HIS A 327 11.47 0.12 -7.32
N THR A 328 11.92 -0.63 -8.31
CA THR A 328 11.94 -0.21 -9.72
C THR A 328 10.96 -1.03 -10.56
N SER A 329 11.42 -2.09 -11.20
CA SER A 329 10.59 -2.91 -12.10
C SER A 329 9.39 -3.59 -11.40
N GLY A 330 9.53 -3.97 -10.13
CA GLY A 330 8.44 -4.54 -9.34
C GLY A 330 7.37 -3.49 -9.01
N ALA A 331 7.79 -2.33 -8.50
CA ALA A 331 6.88 -1.21 -8.23
C ALA A 331 6.18 -0.71 -9.50
N ALA A 332 6.90 -0.60 -10.62
CA ALA A 332 6.32 -0.22 -11.92
C ALA A 332 5.19 -1.17 -12.36
N LYS A 333 5.37 -2.48 -12.21
CA LYS A 333 4.31 -3.46 -12.46
C LYS A 333 3.10 -3.25 -11.53
N ALA A 334 3.35 -2.99 -10.23
CA ALA A 334 2.29 -2.68 -9.26
C ALA A 334 1.53 -1.38 -9.62
N LEU A 335 2.17 -0.43 -10.32
CA LEU A 335 1.53 0.77 -10.86
C LEU A 335 0.79 0.53 -12.19
N SER A 336 0.73 -0.71 -12.69
CA SER A 336 0.23 -1.05 -14.03
C SER A 336 1.01 -0.33 -15.13
N ARG A 337 2.34 -0.18 -14.96
CA ARG A 337 3.26 0.48 -15.89
C ARG A 337 4.36 -0.49 -16.29
N LEU A 338 4.47 -0.79 -17.59
CA LEU A 338 5.61 -1.54 -18.14
C LEU A 338 6.55 -0.66 -18.98
N ASP A 339 6.19 0.60 -19.13
CA ASP A 339 6.94 1.61 -19.85
C ASP A 339 7.94 2.38 -18.97
N ILE A 340 8.00 2.05 -17.67
CA ILE A 340 8.96 2.59 -16.69
C ILE A 340 9.57 1.46 -15.84
N GLY A 341 10.48 1.81 -14.94
CA GLY A 341 11.10 0.88 -13.97
C GLY A 341 12.27 0.08 -14.52
N THR A 342 12.59 0.20 -15.82
CA THR A 342 13.79 -0.34 -16.46
C THR A 342 14.33 0.66 -17.48
N LEU A 343 15.64 0.56 -17.82
CA LEU A 343 16.29 1.38 -18.84
C LEU A 343 16.39 0.65 -20.18
N GLU A 344 15.35 -0.11 -20.53
CA GLU A 344 15.27 -0.82 -21.79
C GLU A 344 14.84 0.09 -22.93
N VAL A 345 15.28 -0.25 -24.15
CA VAL A 345 14.90 0.49 -25.38
C VAL A 345 13.38 0.41 -25.58
N GLY A 346 12.75 1.56 -25.68
CA GLY A 346 11.29 1.70 -25.82
C GLY A 346 10.58 2.16 -24.54
N ASN A 347 11.24 2.06 -23.38
CA ASN A 347 10.72 2.60 -22.13
C ASN A 347 10.99 4.11 -22.01
N LEU A 348 10.24 4.76 -21.12
CA LEU A 348 10.49 6.14 -20.74
C LEU A 348 11.82 6.22 -19.99
N ALA A 349 12.54 7.30 -20.19
CA ALA A 349 13.88 7.49 -19.64
C ALA A 349 13.84 8.05 -18.21
N ASP A 350 13.10 7.38 -17.34
CA ASP A 350 13.07 7.71 -15.92
C ASP A 350 14.27 7.07 -15.22
N PHE A 351 15.19 7.89 -14.73
CA PHE A 351 16.38 7.42 -14.04
C PHE A 351 16.89 8.38 -12.97
N VAL A 352 17.66 7.85 -12.05
CA VAL A 352 18.23 8.59 -10.92
C VAL A 352 19.75 8.45 -10.95
N VAL A 353 20.44 9.57 -10.78
CA VAL A 353 21.89 9.61 -10.62
C VAL A 353 22.20 9.71 -9.12
N LEU A 354 23.00 8.79 -8.63
CA LEU A 354 23.39 8.71 -7.23
C LEU A 354 24.87 9.09 -7.06
N ASP A 355 25.23 9.61 -5.88
CA ASP A 355 26.61 9.97 -5.52
C ASP A 355 27.53 8.74 -5.40
N ARG A 356 26.97 7.55 -5.26
CA ARG A 356 27.71 6.31 -5.04
C ARG A 356 27.06 5.08 -5.67
N ASN A 357 27.85 4.01 -5.83
CA ASN A 357 27.35 2.71 -6.25
C ASN A 357 26.74 1.97 -5.06
N ILE A 358 25.41 1.81 -5.08
CA ILE A 358 24.66 1.12 -4.01
C ILE A 358 24.66 -0.41 -4.13
N VAL A 359 25.03 -0.95 -5.30
CA VAL A 359 24.96 -2.40 -5.56
C VAL A 359 26.12 -3.14 -4.90
N VAL A 360 27.26 -2.47 -4.75
CA VAL A 360 28.47 -2.99 -4.09
C VAL A 360 28.74 -2.16 -2.85
N GLY A 361 28.72 -2.78 -1.68
CA GLY A 361 28.95 -2.08 -0.41
C GLY A 361 28.22 -2.73 0.75
N HIS A 362 28.26 -2.06 1.87
CA HIS A 362 27.57 -2.50 3.09
C HIS A 362 26.11 -1.96 3.06
N PRO A 363 25.14 -2.69 3.60
CA PRO A 363 23.73 -2.19 3.66
C PRO A 363 23.59 -0.78 4.25
N GLN A 364 24.41 -0.43 5.25
CA GLN A 364 24.42 0.91 5.87
C GLN A 364 24.80 2.05 4.91
N ASP A 365 25.42 1.74 3.77
CA ASP A 365 25.72 2.76 2.77
C ASP A 365 24.46 3.28 2.07
N LEU A 366 23.36 2.49 2.09
CA LEU A 366 22.06 2.95 1.64
C LEU A 366 21.54 4.18 2.41
N LEU A 367 21.84 4.26 3.71
CA LEU A 367 21.43 5.38 4.56
C LEU A 367 22.22 6.67 4.31
N LYS A 368 23.27 6.60 3.48
CA LYS A 368 24.18 7.72 3.18
C LYS A 368 24.11 8.14 1.71
N VAL A 369 23.20 7.55 0.95
CA VAL A 369 23.04 7.85 -0.47
C VAL A 369 22.50 9.26 -0.64
N GLU A 370 23.11 10.02 -1.55
CA GLU A 370 22.61 11.30 -2.01
C GLU A 370 22.14 11.19 -3.47
N VAL A 371 20.95 11.69 -3.72
CA VAL A 371 20.41 11.80 -5.06
C VAL A 371 20.98 13.05 -5.72
N VAL A 372 21.80 12.84 -6.74
CA VAL A 372 22.44 13.93 -7.50
C VAL A 372 21.47 14.54 -8.51
N ALA A 373 20.69 13.69 -9.18
CA ALA A 373 19.68 14.13 -10.15
C ALA A 373 18.61 13.06 -10.35
N THR A 374 17.38 13.52 -10.62
CA THR A 374 16.24 12.69 -10.99
C THR A 374 15.70 13.16 -12.33
N TYR A 375 15.50 12.23 -13.27
CA TYR A 375 14.98 12.50 -14.61
C TYR A 375 13.66 11.73 -14.81
N VAL A 376 12.64 12.47 -15.34
CA VAL A 376 11.28 11.95 -15.60
C VAL A 376 10.83 12.32 -17.01
#